data_1671352ad33567a941d79fad6957ab22
#
_entry.id   1671352ad33567a941d79fad6957ab22
#
_cell.length_a   1.000
_cell.length_b   1.000
_cell.length_c   1.000
_cell.angle_alpha   90.00
_cell.angle_beta   90.00
_cell.angle_gamma   90.00
#
_symmetry.space_group_name_H-M   'P 1'
#
loop_
_entity.id
_entity.type
_entity.pdbx_description
1 polymer ?
#
loop_
_entity_poly.entity_id
_entity_poly.type
_entity_poly.pdbx_seq_one_letter_code
_entity_poly.pdbx_strand_id
1 'polypeptide(L)'
;MLGVLPTGGGKSVIVSDIVLDRHNLGSNQVVIAHRTELVSQMAMHVATRSIPHRVIAPKEVVSQVIGAQREMFGRSFVNPTALCSVAAVDTLLARADTLKTWADQQDFWTIDEAHHVTSENKWGRAVRLFPRAYGLGVTATPSRADGLGLGVHADGVFHDMVVGPSVRELINLGAITDYDYVVPKSDFEIDETAIAPSGDFSATRMAEASKKSRLVGDVVSNYVRFAFGKRAIVFAINVEDANKIAQNFEALGIRAKAVSAKTPAHVRDDAVKRFKAGTIQILINVDLFGEGFDVPACEVVIMARPTASLAVFLQQAGRALRTMLGKTHGLIIDHVSNYKRHGFPDRSRFWTLDRRTKREKKPKDPDEIELRVCPECSRPHERALPACPHCGWVPVVSPRERSLEAVDGDLLLLDRATLEAMRAAAEIESPASVQQRVTHAAGPIAGKGAFNRQVERIEMQRRLDDAIAHWAGRERARGRSDNESYRRFYLTTGVDVMTARSLSREEMEKLAVQIEGWMQ
;
A
#
# COMPACT_ATOMS: atom_id res chain seq x y z
N MET A 1 -12.76 -3.58 17.77
CA MET A 1 -11.30 -3.34 17.59
C MET A 1 -10.95 -3.43 16.12
N LEU A 2 -10.00 -2.64 15.64
CA LEU A 2 -9.46 -2.73 14.28
C LEU A 2 -7.99 -3.16 14.31
N GLY A 3 -7.65 -4.27 13.65
CA GLY A 3 -6.27 -4.72 13.48
C GLY A 3 -5.71 -4.24 12.14
N VAL A 4 -4.54 -3.60 12.16
CA VAL A 4 -3.87 -3.08 10.95
C VAL A 4 -2.61 -3.86 10.71
N LEU A 5 -2.56 -4.58 9.56
CA LEU A 5 -1.35 -5.29 9.11
C LEU A 5 -1.15 -5.08 7.59
N PRO A 6 0.07 -4.83 7.15
CA PRO A 6 0.38 -4.68 5.74
C PRO A 6 -0.07 -5.85 4.87
N THR A 7 -0.23 -5.61 3.57
CA THR A 7 -0.48 -6.67 2.60
C THR A 7 0.69 -7.67 2.60
N GLY A 8 0.38 -8.97 2.71
CA GLY A 8 1.39 -10.02 2.88
C GLY A 8 1.82 -10.27 4.33
N GLY A 9 1.43 -9.41 5.29
CA GLY A 9 1.80 -9.52 6.71
C GLY A 9 1.04 -10.59 7.51
N GLY A 10 0.32 -11.51 6.86
CA GLY A 10 -0.30 -12.65 7.54
C GLY A 10 -1.69 -12.40 8.14
N LYS A 11 -2.44 -11.36 7.69
CA LYS A 11 -3.81 -11.08 8.18
C LYS A 11 -4.70 -12.32 8.27
N SER A 12 -4.78 -13.10 7.20
CA SER A 12 -5.64 -14.30 7.16
C SER A 12 -5.17 -15.39 8.13
N VAL A 13 -3.86 -15.48 8.40
CA VAL A 13 -3.31 -16.41 9.40
C VAL A 13 -3.74 -16.00 10.80
N ILE A 14 -3.56 -14.72 11.15
CA ILE A 14 -3.97 -14.18 12.45
C ILE A 14 -5.48 -14.34 12.66
N VAL A 15 -6.28 -14.04 11.63
CA VAL A 15 -7.74 -14.27 11.71
C VAL A 15 -8.05 -15.75 11.96
N SER A 16 -7.41 -16.69 11.25
CA SER A 16 -7.65 -18.12 11.45
C SER A 16 -7.20 -18.62 12.82
N ASP A 17 -6.13 -18.04 13.40
CA ASP A 17 -5.68 -18.39 14.76
C ASP A 17 -6.64 -17.85 15.81
N ILE A 18 -7.13 -16.61 15.68
CA ILE A 18 -8.17 -16.07 16.57
C ILE A 18 -9.46 -16.88 16.46
N VAL A 19 -9.85 -17.30 15.25
CA VAL A 19 -11.00 -18.18 15.03
C VAL A 19 -10.81 -19.53 15.72
N LEU A 20 -9.59 -20.09 15.73
CA LEU A 20 -9.26 -21.34 16.42
C LEU A 20 -9.36 -21.15 17.95
N ASP A 21 -8.78 -20.09 18.49
CA ASP A 21 -8.85 -19.81 19.92
C ASP A 21 -10.30 -19.66 20.41
N ARG A 22 -11.12 -18.93 19.65
CA ARG A 22 -12.55 -18.78 19.93
C ARG A 22 -13.31 -20.09 19.79
N HIS A 23 -12.97 -20.90 18.78
CA HIS A 23 -13.57 -22.24 18.62
C HIS A 23 -13.28 -23.14 19.82
N ASN A 24 -12.03 -23.15 20.31
CA ASN A 24 -11.64 -23.91 21.48
C ASN A 24 -12.36 -23.47 22.77
N LEU A 25 -12.79 -22.21 22.84
CA LEU A 25 -13.61 -21.68 23.93
C LEU A 25 -15.11 -21.96 23.75
N GLY A 26 -15.53 -22.64 22.68
CA GLY A 26 -16.95 -22.93 22.39
C GLY A 26 -17.76 -21.70 21.94
N SER A 27 -17.11 -20.65 21.45
CA SER A 27 -17.76 -19.40 21.04
C SER A 27 -18.47 -19.53 19.71
N ASN A 28 -19.69 -18.98 19.63
CA ASN A 28 -20.39 -18.77 18.38
C ASN A 28 -19.75 -17.60 17.62
N GLN A 29 -19.25 -17.84 16.42
CA GLN A 29 -18.48 -16.83 15.70
C GLN A 29 -18.77 -16.79 14.21
N VAL A 30 -18.59 -15.60 13.63
CA VAL A 30 -18.76 -15.39 12.19
C VAL A 30 -17.61 -14.62 11.59
N VAL A 31 -17.00 -15.15 10.51
CA VAL A 31 -16.03 -14.50 9.66
C VAL A 31 -16.76 -13.93 8.45
N ILE A 32 -16.71 -12.62 8.28
CA ILE A 32 -17.47 -11.88 7.27
C ILE A 32 -16.53 -11.46 6.16
N ALA A 33 -16.89 -11.75 4.92
CA ALA A 33 -16.15 -11.34 3.73
C ALA A 33 -17.06 -10.58 2.74
N HIS A 34 -16.48 -9.60 2.05
CA HIS A 34 -17.27 -8.72 1.20
C HIS A 34 -17.47 -9.24 -0.25
N ARG A 35 -16.65 -10.21 -0.68
CA ARG A 35 -16.74 -10.84 -2.01
C ARG A 35 -16.86 -12.35 -1.88
N THR A 36 -17.50 -12.98 -2.82
CA THR A 36 -17.68 -14.44 -2.85
C THR A 36 -16.35 -15.19 -2.91
N GLU A 37 -15.37 -14.68 -3.64
CA GLU A 37 -14.03 -15.23 -3.71
C GLU A 37 -13.33 -15.23 -2.34
N LEU A 38 -13.53 -14.17 -1.56
CA LEU A 38 -13.00 -14.07 -0.19
C LEU A 38 -13.69 -15.03 0.76
N VAL A 39 -14.99 -15.29 0.60
CA VAL A 39 -15.71 -16.31 1.39
C VAL A 39 -15.02 -17.66 1.19
N SER A 40 -14.74 -18.03 -0.07
CA SER A 40 -14.05 -19.28 -0.37
C SER A 40 -12.65 -19.33 0.26
N GLN A 41 -11.88 -18.27 0.17
CA GLN A 41 -10.54 -18.18 0.78
C GLN A 41 -10.59 -18.28 2.31
N MET A 42 -11.49 -17.55 2.97
CA MET A 42 -11.65 -17.61 4.42
C MET A 42 -12.10 -18.99 4.89
N ALA A 43 -13.05 -19.61 4.17
CA ALA A 43 -13.48 -20.98 4.45
C ALA A 43 -12.32 -21.99 4.31
N MET A 44 -11.43 -21.80 3.33
CA MET A 44 -10.21 -22.62 3.20
C MET A 44 -9.23 -22.37 4.34
N HIS A 45 -9.00 -21.11 4.76
CA HIS A 45 -8.15 -20.79 5.92
C HIS A 45 -8.69 -21.39 7.22
N VAL A 46 -10.00 -21.32 7.46
CA VAL A 46 -10.64 -21.97 8.62
C VAL A 46 -10.49 -23.50 8.54
N ALA A 47 -10.61 -24.08 7.35
CA ALA A 47 -10.41 -25.53 7.14
C ALA A 47 -8.97 -25.98 7.38
N THR A 48 -7.95 -25.15 7.12
CA THR A 48 -6.53 -25.50 7.47
C THR A 48 -6.33 -25.72 8.96
N ARG A 49 -7.18 -25.12 9.80
CA ARG A 49 -7.20 -25.34 11.26
C ARG A 49 -8.13 -26.49 11.68
N SER A 50 -8.64 -27.26 10.71
CA SER A 50 -9.58 -28.38 10.93
C SER A 50 -10.87 -27.98 11.66
N ILE A 51 -11.29 -26.70 11.56
CA ILE A 51 -12.48 -26.18 12.22
C ILE A 51 -13.71 -26.43 11.35
N PRO A 52 -14.72 -27.20 11.87
CA PRO A 52 -16.03 -27.27 11.22
C PRO A 52 -16.69 -25.89 11.12
N HIS A 53 -17.22 -25.54 9.95
CA HIS A 53 -17.82 -24.22 9.78
C HIS A 53 -19.01 -24.23 8.81
N ARG A 54 -19.99 -23.37 9.10
CA ARG A 54 -21.11 -23.07 8.23
C ARG A 54 -20.69 -22.06 7.18
N VAL A 55 -21.14 -22.23 5.93
CA VAL A 55 -20.94 -21.24 4.87
C VAL A 55 -22.27 -20.56 4.54
N ILE A 56 -22.35 -19.24 4.75
CA ILE A 56 -23.53 -18.41 4.46
C ILE A 56 -23.23 -17.57 3.22
N ALA A 57 -23.48 -18.17 2.05
CA ALA A 57 -23.21 -17.60 0.75
C ALA A 57 -24.21 -18.18 -0.31
N PRO A 58 -24.18 -17.73 -1.58
CA PRO A 58 -24.89 -18.38 -2.65
C PRO A 58 -24.56 -19.87 -2.77
N LYS A 59 -25.50 -20.69 -3.22
CA LYS A 59 -25.35 -22.17 -3.29
C LYS A 59 -24.12 -22.60 -4.10
N GLU A 60 -23.85 -21.89 -5.17
CA GLU A 60 -22.72 -22.12 -6.07
C GLU A 60 -21.38 -21.98 -5.32
N VAL A 61 -21.26 -20.94 -4.47
CA VAL A 61 -20.08 -20.69 -3.64
C VAL A 61 -19.90 -21.77 -2.58
N VAL A 62 -21.00 -22.20 -1.94
CA VAL A 62 -20.95 -23.31 -0.97
C VAL A 62 -20.47 -24.58 -1.64
N SER A 63 -20.96 -24.90 -2.83
CA SER A 63 -20.54 -26.08 -3.60
C SER A 63 -19.08 -26.02 -4.00
N GLN A 64 -18.60 -24.85 -4.43
CA GLN A 64 -17.19 -24.60 -4.74
C GLN A 64 -16.28 -24.81 -3.52
N VAL A 65 -16.68 -24.28 -2.35
CA VAL A 65 -15.93 -24.45 -1.08
C VAL A 65 -15.83 -25.91 -0.71
N ILE A 66 -16.95 -26.66 -0.77
CA ILE A 66 -16.97 -28.10 -0.48
C ILE A 66 -16.03 -28.86 -1.44
N GLY A 67 -16.10 -28.55 -2.74
CA GLY A 67 -15.22 -29.16 -3.75
C GLY A 67 -13.74 -28.89 -3.50
N ALA A 68 -13.37 -27.62 -3.28
CA ALA A 68 -12.01 -27.20 -3.01
C ALA A 68 -11.44 -27.82 -1.71
N GLN A 69 -12.26 -27.92 -0.65
CA GLN A 69 -11.84 -28.56 0.60
C GLN A 69 -11.61 -30.07 0.40
N ARG A 70 -12.46 -30.76 -0.35
CA ARG A 70 -12.28 -32.18 -0.67
C ARG A 70 -11.02 -32.42 -1.49
N GLU A 71 -10.75 -31.56 -2.47
CA GLU A 71 -9.54 -31.65 -3.29
C GLU A 71 -8.28 -31.45 -2.45
N MET A 72 -8.27 -30.45 -1.54
CA MET A 72 -7.08 -30.10 -0.75
C MET A 72 -6.86 -31.00 0.47
N PHE A 73 -7.94 -31.37 1.18
CA PHE A 73 -7.89 -32.04 2.49
C PHE A 73 -8.45 -33.47 2.49
N GLY A 74 -8.94 -33.96 1.35
CA GLY A 74 -9.61 -35.26 1.25
C GLY A 74 -11.03 -35.29 1.84
N ARG A 75 -11.46 -34.22 2.54
CA ARG A 75 -12.80 -34.06 3.15
C ARG A 75 -13.24 -32.61 3.18
N SER A 76 -14.54 -32.40 3.40
CA SER A 76 -15.07 -31.05 3.67
C SER A 76 -15.27 -30.83 5.16
N PHE A 77 -15.00 -29.62 5.61
CA PHE A 77 -15.29 -29.10 6.95
C PHE A 77 -16.56 -28.28 7.01
N VAL A 78 -17.29 -28.16 5.89
CA VAL A 78 -18.57 -27.44 5.84
C VAL A 78 -19.62 -28.21 6.62
N ASN A 79 -20.14 -27.62 7.70
CA ASN A 79 -21.17 -28.17 8.57
C ASN A 79 -22.23 -27.10 8.89
N PRO A 80 -23.51 -27.28 8.52
CA PRO A 80 -24.58 -26.31 8.73
C PRO A 80 -24.85 -25.95 10.21
N THR A 81 -24.48 -26.82 11.15
CA THR A 81 -24.73 -26.66 12.59
C THR A 81 -23.49 -26.22 13.38
N ALA A 82 -22.39 -25.93 12.68
CA ALA A 82 -21.14 -25.52 13.33
C ALA A 82 -21.27 -24.16 14.05
N LEU A 83 -20.52 -24.00 15.15
CA LEU A 83 -20.43 -22.74 15.90
C LEU A 83 -19.73 -21.63 15.10
N CYS A 84 -18.74 -22.01 14.29
CA CYS A 84 -18.06 -21.09 13.39
C CYS A 84 -18.84 -20.94 12.08
N SER A 85 -18.96 -19.74 11.56
CA SER A 85 -19.59 -19.45 10.28
C SER A 85 -18.67 -18.58 9.42
N VAL A 86 -18.68 -18.79 8.09
CA VAL A 86 -18.05 -17.91 7.10
C VAL A 86 -19.17 -17.36 6.22
N ALA A 87 -19.29 -16.04 6.12
CA ALA A 87 -20.47 -15.41 5.54
C ALA A 87 -20.13 -14.29 4.55
N ALA A 88 -20.92 -14.22 3.47
CA ALA A 88 -20.90 -13.08 2.55
C ALA A 88 -21.80 -11.95 3.06
N VAL A 89 -21.30 -10.70 3.05
CA VAL A 89 -22.04 -9.50 3.46
C VAL A 89 -23.42 -9.43 2.79
N ASP A 90 -23.48 -9.57 1.46
CA ASP A 90 -24.72 -9.44 0.70
C ASP A 90 -25.73 -10.56 1.05
N THR A 91 -25.25 -11.78 1.33
CA THR A 91 -26.10 -12.90 1.76
C THR A 91 -26.61 -12.72 3.19
N LEU A 92 -25.77 -12.20 4.11
CA LEU A 92 -26.21 -11.86 5.47
C LEU A 92 -27.35 -10.85 5.45
N LEU A 93 -27.21 -9.78 4.68
CA LEU A 93 -28.22 -8.74 4.59
C LEU A 93 -29.50 -9.24 3.90
N ALA A 94 -29.38 -10.03 2.82
CA ALA A 94 -30.54 -10.59 2.12
C ALA A 94 -31.33 -11.60 2.96
N ARG A 95 -30.70 -12.22 3.96
CA ARG A 95 -31.33 -13.22 4.85
C ARG A 95 -31.44 -12.76 6.31
N ALA A 96 -31.33 -11.44 6.56
CA ALA A 96 -31.27 -10.89 7.92
C ALA A 96 -32.43 -11.39 8.81
N ASP A 97 -33.66 -11.35 8.31
CA ASP A 97 -34.85 -11.77 9.06
C ASP A 97 -34.80 -13.26 9.42
N THR A 98 -34.40 -14.12 8.48
CA THR A 98 -34.31 -15.56 8.69
C THR A 98 -33.12 -15.98 9.55
N LEU A 99 -32.10 -15.14 9.62
CA LEU A 99 -30.90 -15.37 10.42
C LEU A 99 -30.93 -14.68 11.79
N LYS A 100 -32.00 -13.96 12.14
CA LYS A 100 -32.07 -13.12 13.34
C LYS A 100 -31.71 -13.89 14.63
N THR A 101 -32.39 -15.01 14.90
CA THR A 101 -32.14 -15.83 16.09
C THR A 101 -30.70 -16.36 16.14
N TRP A 102 -30.14 -16.75 15.01
CA TRP A 102 -28.75 -17.19 14.90
C TRP A 102 -27.79 -16.02 15.12
N ALA A 103 -28.07 -14.84 14.57
CA ALA A 103 -27.25 -13.64 14.70
C ALA A 103 -27.19 -13.14 16.16
N ASP A 104 -28.33 -13.19 16.88
CA ASP A 104 -28.42 -12.82 18.29
C ASP A 104 -27.58 -13.74 19.22
N GLN A 105 -27.22 -14.93 18.75
CA GLN A 105 -26.40 -15.91 19.48
C GLN A 105 -24.91 -15.79 19.19
N GLN A 106 -24.49 -14.92 18.28
CA GLN A 106 -23.07 -14.78 17.98
C GLN A 106 -22.35 -13.98 19.07
N ASP A 107 -21.21 -14.48 19.51
CA ASP A 107 -20.34 -13.87 20.53
C ASP A 107 -19.23 -13.04 19.90
N PHE A 108 -18.85 -13.38 18.65
CA PHE A 108 -17.72 -12.76 17.98
C PHE A 108 -17.92 -12.67 16.46
N TRP A 109 -17.58 -11.52 15.90
CA TRP A 109 -17.49 -11.39 14.46
C TRP A 109 -16.12 -10.86 14.03
N THR A 110 -15.64 -11.36 12.89
CA THR A 110 -14.43 -10.87 12.24
C THR A 110 -14.77 -10.43 10.83
N ILE A 111 -14.23 -9.31 10.37
CA ILE A 111 -14.38 -8.84 8.99
C ILE A 111 -13.04 -8.49 8.39
N ASP A 112 -12.76 -9.03 7.18
CA ASP A 112 -11.59 -8.66 6.39
C ASP A 112 -11.89 -7.42 5.53
N GLU A 113 -10.82 -6.72 5.11
CA GLU A 113 -10.86 -5.43 4.42
C GLU A 113 -11.75 -4.40 5.14
N ALA A 114 -11.56 -4.33 6.46
CA ALA A 114 -12.38 -3.55 7.37
C ALA A 114 -12.41 -2.04 7.10
N HIS A 115 -11.53 -1.53 6.24
CA HIS A 115 -11.58 -0.14 5.78
C HIS A 115 -12.84 0.20 4.98
N HIS A 116 -13.58 -0.81 4.51
CA HIS A 116 -14.89 -0.60 3.90
C HIS A 116 -16.01 -0.33 4.92
N VAL A 117 -15.81 -0.65 6.19
CA VAL A 117 -16.89 -0.64 7.20
C VAL A 117 -17.12 0.78 7.72
N THR A 118 -18.26 1.37 7.32
CA THR A 118 -18.78 2.58 7.94
C THR A 118 -20.18 2.31 8.50
N SER A 119 -20.63 3.10 9.47
CA SER A 119 -21.91 2.86 10.15
C SER A 119 -23.11 2.75 9.21
N GLU A 120 -23.14 3.54 8.13
CA GLU A 120 -24.31 3.65 7.27
C GLU A 120 -24.29 2.76 6.03
N ASN A 121 -23.14 2.19 5.68
CA ASN A 121 -23.06 1.37 4.48
C ASN A 121 -23.46 -0.10 4.72
N LYS A 122 -23.44 -0.91 3.66
CA LYS A 122 -23.84 -2.31 3.72
C LYS A 122 -22.99 -3.14 4.68
N TRP A 123 -21.68 -2.84 4.80
CA TRP A 123 -20.77 -3.56 5.71
C TRP A 123 -21.06 -3.23 7.16
N GLY A 124 -21.31 -1.96 7.50
CA GLY A 124 -21.73 -1.57 8.84
C GLY A 124 -23.10 -2.15 9.21
N ARG A 125 -24.04 -2.20 8.27
CA ARG A 125 -25.32 -2.87 8.50
C ARG A 125 -25.14 -4.37 8.77
N ALA A 126 -24.21 -5.03 8.06
CA ALA A 126 -23.95 -6.45 8.26
C ALA A 126 -23.37 -6.74 9.65
N VAL A 127 -22.41 -5.94 10.15
CA VAL A 127 -21.85 -6.16 11.49
C VAL A 127 -22.83 -5.80 12.60
N ARG A 128 -23.79 -4.88 12.35
CA ARG A 128 -24.88 -4.57 13.30
C ARG A 128 -25.95 -5.67 13.44
N LEU A 129 -25.93 -6.68 12.58
CA LEU A 129 -26.77 -7.87 12.78
C LEU A 129 -26.37 -8.65 14.05
N PHE A 130 -25.20 -8.39 14.62
CA PHE A 130 -24.63 -9.10 15.76
C PHE A 130 -24.51 -8.18 16.99
N PRO A 131 -25.63 -7.76 17.63
CA PRO A 131 -25.65 -6.70 18.63
C PRO A 131 -24.93 -7.05 19.94
N ARG A 132 -24.73 -8.35 20.20
CA ARG A 132 -24.08 -8.85 21.43
C ARG A 132 -22.64 -9.28 21.20
N ALA A 133 -22.20 -9.35 19.96
CA ALA A 133 -20.88 -9.88 19.60
C ALA A 133 -19.78 -8.82 19.72
N TYR A 134 -18.64 -9.23 20.23
CA TYR A 134 -17.40 -8.46 20.05
C TYR A 134 -16.94 -8.50 18.59
N GLY A 135 -16.34 -7.42 18.13
CA GLY A 135 -15.96 -7.29 16.73
C GLY A 135 -14.48 -7.04 16.51
N LEU A 136 -13.92 -7.75 15.52
CA LEU A 136 -12.57 -7.53 15.01
C LEU A 136 -12.62 -7.24 13.50
N GLY A 137 -12.25 -6.03 13.12
CA GLY A 137 -11.92 -5.73 11.74
C GLY A 137 -10.44 -5.92 11.48
N VAL A 138 -10.05 -6.42 10.31
CA VAL A 138 -8.65 -6.45 9.88
C VAL A 138 -8.51 -5.74 8.55
N THR A 139 -7.43 -4.97 8.38
CA THR A 139 -7.15 -4.26 7.12
C THR A 139 -5.65 -4.01 6.95
N ALA A 140 -5.21 -3.83 5.70
CA ALA A 140 -3.86 -3.36 5.44
C ALA A 140 -3.74 -1.83 5.55
N THR A 141 -4.85 -1.13 5.35
CA THR A 141 -4.88 0.33 5.27
C THR A 141 -6.16 0.85 5.93
N PRO A 142 -6.09 1.34 7.16
CA PRO A 142 -7.25 1.88 7.87
C PRO A 142 -7.59 3.30 7.38
N SER A 143 -7.58 3.50 6.07
CA SER A 143 -7.75 4.80 5.44
C SER A 143 -8.66 4.68 4.24
N ARG A 144 -9.68 5.51 4.21
CA ARG A 144 -10.66 5.58 3.12
C ARG A 144 -10.32 6.74 2.17
N ALA A 145 -10.54 6.49 0.89
CA ALA A 145 -10.32 7.50 -0.14
C ALA A 145 -11.35 8.65 -0.08
N ASP A 146 -12.58 8.36 0.43
CA ASP A 146 -13.64 9.34 0.63
C ASP A 146 -13.46 10.22 1.89
N GLY A 147 -12.43 9.95 2.71
CA GLY A 147 -12.09 10.71 3.90
C GLY A 147 -12.93 10.39 5.14
N LEU A 148 -13.88 9.44 5.06
CA LEU A 148 -14.66 9.01 6.22
C LEU A 148 -13.77 8.27 7.23
N GLY A 149 -14.04 8.46 8.52
CA GLY A 149 -13.37 7.77 9.61
C GLY A 149 -13.92 6.36 9.84
N LEU A 150 -13.15 5.54 10.53
CA LEU A 150 -13.53 4.17 10.88
C LEU A 150 -13.93 4.02 12.34
N GLY A 151 -13.68 5.05 13.16
CA GLY A 151 -14.04 5.08 14.58
C GLY A 151 -15.52 5.35 14.82
N VAL A 152 -16.04 4.86 15.95
CA VAL A 152 -17.42 5.14 16.41
C VAL A 152 -17.67 6.63 16.67
N HIS A 153 -16.63 7.39 16.97
CA HIS A 153 -16.65 8.84 17.15
C HIS A 153 -16.67 9.62 15.82
N ALA A 154 -16.55 8.93 14.70
CA ALA A 154 -16.55 9.49 13.35
C ALA A 154 -17.67 8.86 12.50
N ASP A 155 -17.32 8.00 11.53
CA ASP A 155 -18.29 7.42 10.60
C ASP A 155 -18.34 5.89 10.65
N GLY A 156 -17.51 5.28 11.50
CA GLY A 156 -17.29 3.84 11.55
C GLY A 156 -17.92 3.13 12.73
N VAL A 157 -17.39 1.95 13.03
CA VAL A 157 -17.89 1.03 14.05
C VAL A 157 -16.80 0.57 15.04
N PHE A 158 -15.56 1.00 14.87
CA PHE A 158 -14.44 0.54 15.69
C PHE A 158 -14.17 1.49 16.85
N HIS A 159 -13.94 0.94 18.05
CA HIS A 159 -13.63 1.71 19.26
C HIS A 159 -12.14 1.97 19.38
N ASP A 160 -11.32 0.96 19.05
CA ASP A 160 -9.88 0.97 19.21
C ASP A 160 -9.18 0.39 17.98
N MET A 161 -7.90 0.71 17.84
CA MET A 161 -7.05 0.23 16.75
C MET A 161 -5.72 -0.29 17.29
N VAL A 162 -5.32 -1.47 16.82
CA VAL A 162 -4.00 -2.05 17.05
C VAL A 162 -3.25 -2.08 15.73
N VAL A 163 -2.10 -1.44 15.70
CA VAL A 163 -1.22 -1.41 14.53
C VAL A 163 -0.11 -2.45 14.73
N GLY A 164 -0.06 -3.41 13.84
CA GLY A 164 1.00 -4.42 13.81
C GLY A 164 2.29 -3.90 13.16
N PRO A 165 3.26 -4.79 12.89
CA PRO A 165 4.54 -4.43 12.32
C PRO A 165 4.39 -3.69 10.99
N SER A 166 5.26 -2.72 10.75
CA SER A 166 5.37 -2.00 9.48
C SER A 166 5.85 -2.91 8.34
N VAL A 167 5.71 -2.46 7.10
CA VAL A 167 6.25 -3.19 5.93
C VAL A 167 7.76 -3.43 6.09
N ARG A 168 8.50 -2.43 6.58
CA ARG A 168 9.96 -2.54 6.78
C ARG A 168 10.32 -3.55 7.87
N GLU A 169 9.60 -3.55 8.98
CA GLU A 169 9.80 -4.55 10.04
C GLU A 169 9.50 -5.96 9.54
N LEU A 170 8.43 -6.15 8.76
CA LEU A 170 8.10 -7.45 8.17
C LEU A 170 9.17 -7.94 7.18
N ILE A 171 9.78 -7.03 6.40
CA ILE A 171 10.92 -7.35 5.53
C ILE A 171 12.12 -7.77 6.38
N ASN A 172 12.44 -7.03 7.42
CA ASN A 172 13.58 -7.33 8.30
C ASN A 172 13.40 -8.66 9.04
N LEU A 173 12.16 -9.05 9.34
CA LEU A 173 11.80 -10.35 9.91
C LEU A 173 11.78 -11.48 8.87
N GLY A 174 11.95 -11.18 7.58
CA GLY A 174 11.82 -12.17 6.50
C GLY A 174 10.40 -12.67 6.24
N ALA A 175 9.39 -12.04 6.86
CA ALA A 175 7.98 -12.39 6.68
C ALA A 175 7.45 -12.01 5.29
N ILE A 176 8.00 -10.96 4.71
CA ILE A 176 7.79 -10.56 3.32
C ILE A 176 9.13 -10.27 2.65
N THR A 177 9.16 -10.28 1.32
CA THR A 177 10.37 -10.08 0.52
C THR A 177 10.70 -8.59 0.39
N ASP A 178 11.97 -8.23 0.42
CA ASP A 178 12.41 -6.86 0.06
C ASP A 178 12.20 -6.60 -1.44
N TYR A 179 12.33 -5.35 -1.89
CA TYR A 179 11.99 -4.97 -3.24
C TYR A 179 12.93 -3.92 -3.84
N ASP A 180 13.05 -3.99 -5.16
CA ASP A 180 13.62 -2.93 -5.99
C ASP A 180 12.48 -2.09 -6.59
N TYR A 181 12.72 -0.79 -6.76
CA TYR A 181 11.74 0.13 -7.32
C TYR A 181 12.31 0.83 -8.54
N VAL A 182 11.63 0.67 -9.68
CA VAL A 182 12.01 1.28 -10.96
C VAL A 182 10.99 2.36 -11.32
N VAL A 183 11.50 3.55 -11.60
CA VAL A 183 10.70 4.73 -11.93
C VAL A 183 11.05 5.21 -13.33
N PRO A 184 10.09 5.19 -14.26
CA PRO A 184 10.32 5.70 -15.61
C PRO A 184 10.39 7.22 -15.66
N LYS A 185 11.14 7.75 -16.61
CA LYS A 185 10.82 9.05 -17.21
C LYS A 185 9.58 8.85 -18.08
N SER A 186 8.40 9.11 -17.56
CA SER A 186 7.14 8.91 -18.27
C SER A 186 6.62 10.22 -18.83
N ASP A 187 6.06 10.19 -20.03
CA ASP A 187 5.25 11.24 -20.61
C ASP A 187 3.78 11.18 -20.14
N PHE A 188 3.47 10.22 -19.26
CA PHE A 188 2.13 10.11 -18.69
C PHE A 188 1.89 11.21 -17.65
N GLU A 189 0.92 12.06 -17.94
CA GLU A 189 0.46 13.11 -17.05
C GLU A 189 -1.04 12.96 -16.77
N ILE A 190 -1.43 13.12 -15.52
CA ILE A 190 -2.83 13.14 -15.10
C ILE A 190 -3.08 14.38 -14.24
N ASP A 191 -4.23 15.03 -14.47
CA ASP A 191 -4.67 16.15 -13.64
C ASP A 191 -4.96 15.65 -12.23
N GLU A 192 -4.18 16.14 -11.26
CA GLU A 192 -4.28 15.81 -9.84
C GLU A 192 -5.68 16.14 -9.24
N THR A 193 -6.46 17.01 -9.89
CA THR A 193 -7.81 17.38 -9.46
C THR A 193 -8.89 16.45 -10.02
N ALA A 194 -8.54 15.53 -10.92
CA ALA A 194 -9.48 14.64 -11.58
C ALA A 194 -9.92 13.45 -10.70
N ILE A 195 -10.27 13.73 -9.43
CA ILE A 195 -10.70 12.75 -8.44
C ILE A 195 -12.20 12.51 -8.55
N ALA A 196 -12.60 11.26 -8.68
CA ALA A 196 -14.01 10.84 -8.65
C ALA A 196 -14.55 10.81 -7.20
N PRO A 197 -15.89 10.78 -7.00
CA PRO A 197 -16.48 10.65 -5.67
C PRO A 197 -16.03 9.41 -4.89
N SER A 198 -15.54 8.38 -5.57
CA SER A 198 -14.91 7.20 -4.95
C SER A 198 -13.57 7.51 -4.25
N GLY A 199 -13.00 8.70 -4.45
CA GLY A 199 -11.71 9.12 -3.91
C GLY A 199 -10.50 8.65 -4.71
N ASP A 200 -10.71 8.00 -5.88
CA ASP A 200 -9.63 7.68 -6.83
C ASP A 200 -9.81 8.50 -8.13
N PHE A 201 -8.87 8.43 -9.05
CA PHE A 201 -8.98 9.14 -10.32
C PHE A 201 -10.18 8.70 -11.16
N SER A 202 -10.76 9.66 -11.87
CA SER A 202 -11.83 9.37 -12.83
C SER A 202 -11.33 8.43 -13.94
N ALA A 203 -12.05 7.33 -14.17
CA ALA A 203 -11.73 6.35 -15.20
C ALA A 203 -11.64 6.99 -16.60
N THR A 204 -12.52 7.95 -16.91
CA THR A 204 -12.52 8.68 -18.18
C THR A 204 -11.24 9.50 -18.35
N ARG A 205 -10.83 10.24 -17.30
CA ARG A 205 -9.61 11.06 -17.33
C ARG A 205 -8.35 10.20 -17.43
N MET A 206 -8.32 9.08 -16.71
CA MET A 206 -7.22 8.11 -16.86
C MET A 206 -7.10 7.58 -18.29
N ALA A 207 -8.22 7.22 -18.92
CA ALA A 207 -8.24 6.72 -20.30
C ALA A 207 -7.81 7.80 -21.33
N GLU A 208 -8.21 9.05 -21.12
CA GLU A 208 -7.77 10.18 -21.95
C GLU A 208 -6.25 10.43 -21.82
N ALA A 209 -5.70 10.35 -20.60
CA ALA A 209 -4.27 10.50 -20.36
C ALA A 209 -3.47 9.35 -21.01
N SER A 210 -3.95 8.11 -20.89
CA SER A 210 -3.32 6.94 -21.51
C SER A 210 -3.22 7.08 -23.05
N LYS A 211 -4.29 7.53 -23.69
CA LYS A 211 -4.31 7.72 -25.16
C LYS A 211 -3.30 8.78 -25.67
N LYS A 212 -2.91 9.71 -24.81
CA LYS A 212 -1.96 10.78 -25.11
C LYS A 212 -0.52 10.43 -24.78
N SER A 213 -0.27 9.26 -24.20
CA SER A 213 1.03 8.81 -23.73
C SER A 213 1.49 7.53 -24.43
N ARG A 214 2.76 7.20 -24.29
CA ARG A 214 3.36 5.94 -24.77
C ARG A 214 3.24 4.80 -23.78
N LEU A 215 2.51 4.96 -22.71
CA LEU A 215 2.43 4.04 -21.56
C LEU A 215 2.32 2.56 -21.96
N VAL A 216 1.47 2.23 -22.94
CA VAL A 216 1.24 0.85 -23.38
C VAL A 216 2.50 0.20 -24.00
N GLY A 217 3.27 0.96 -24.79
CA GLY A 217 4.53 0.49 -25.39
C GLY A 217 5.64 0.38 -24.35
N ASP A 218 5.73 1.36 -23.48
CA ASP A 218 6.77 1.45 -22.44
C ASP A 218 6.66 0.30 -21.41
N VAL A 219 5.45 -0.17 -21.09
CA VAL A 219 5.24 -1.33 -20.21
C VAL A 219 6.00 -2.56 -20.71
N VAL A 220 5.93 -2.85 -22.00
CA VAL A 220 6.54 -4.06 -22.59
C VAL A 220 8.06 -3.90 -22.70
N SER A 221 8.53 -2.77 -23.23
CA SER A 221 9.98 -2.51 -23.40
C SER A 221 10.70 -2.50 -22.06
N ASN A 222 10.09 -1.91 -21.04
CA ASN A 222 10.67 -1.87 -19.70
C ASN A 222 10.61 -3.21 -18.96
N TYR A 223 9.58 -4.01 -19.18
CA TYR A 223 9.59 -5.39 -18.68
C TYR A 223 10.74 -6.19 -19.30
N VAL A 224 10.96 -6.08 -20.61
CA VAL A 224 12.08 -6.76 -21.29
C VAL A 224 13.43 -6.31 -20.73
N ARG A 225 13.58 -5.02 -20.45
CA ARG A 225 14.83 -4.44 -19.91
C ARG A 225 15.12 -4.88 -18.47
N PHE A 226 14.13 -4.90 -17.58
CA PHE A 226 14.34 -5.03 -16.12
C PHE A 226 13.83 -6.33 -15.51
N ALA A 227 12.94 -7.03 -16.21
CA ALA A 227 12.19 -8.13 -15.62
C ALA A 227 12.08 -9.36 -16.55
N PHE A 228 12.84 -9.39 -17.64
CA PHE A 228 12.73 -10.48 -18.61
C PHE A 228 12.83 -11.86 -17.95
N GLY A 229 11.89 -12.74 -18.30
CA GLY A 229 11.82 -14.09 -17.73
C GLY A 229 11.03 -14.20 -16.44
N LYS A 230 10.79 -13.11 -15.71
CA LYS A 230 10.08 -13.11 -14.42
C LYS A 230 8.55 -13.06 -14.60
N ARG A 231 7.82 -13.66 -13.66
CA ARG A 231 6.36 -13.56 -13.65
C ARG A 231 5.91 -12.20 -13.16
N ALA A 232 5.08 -11.51 -13.97
CA ALA A 232 4.64 -10.16 -13.67
C ALA A 232 3.11 -10.02 -13.65
N ILE A 233 2.62 -9.15 -12.74
CA ILE A 233 1.25 -8.64 -12.76
C ILE A 233 1.30 -7.18 -13.21
N VAL A 234 0.51 -6.86 -14.25
CA VAL A 234 0.34 -5.50 -14.75
C VAL A 234 -1.02 -4.97 -14.30
N PHE A 235 -1.03 -3.79 -13.70
CA PHE A 235 -2.25 -3.05 -13.37
C PHE A 235 -2.51 -2.00 -14.45
N ALA A 236 -3.46 -2.29 -15.34
CA ALA A 236 -3.80 -1.44 -16.47
C ALA A 236 -4.97 -0.50 -16.17
N ILE A 237 -5.08 0.60 -16.91
CA ILE A 237 -6.11 1.63 -16.73
C ILE A 237 -7.49 1.11 -17.14
N ASN A 238 -7.56 0.45 -18.29
CA ASN A 238 -8.82 -0.02 -18.88
C ASN A 238 -8.61 -1.33 -19.67
N VAL A 239 -9.71 -1.92 -20.10
CA VAL A 239 -9.70 -3.21 -20.83
C VAL A 239 -9.00 -3.09 -22.19
N GLU A 240 -9.14 -1.96 -22.87
CA GLU A 240 -8.49 -1.72 -24.17
C GLU A 240 -6.97 -1.73 -24.02
N ASP A 241 -6.44 -0.96 -23.08
CA ASP A 241 -5.00 -0.92 -22.78
C ASP A 241 -4.49 -2.28 -22.33
N ALA A 242 -5.24 -2.98 -21.46
CA ALA A 242 -4.86 -4.32 -21.01
C ALA A 242 -4.73 -5.31 -22.18
N ASN A 243 -5.65 -5.29 -23.13
CA ASN A 243 -5.58 -6.14 -24.30
C ASN A 243 -4.42 -5.78 -25.24
N LYS A 244 -4.17 -4.48 -25.45
CA LYS A 244 -3.01 -4.00 -26.26
C LYS A 244 -1.68 -4.43 -25.62
N ILE A 245 -1.55 -4.26 -24.30
CA ILE A 245 -0.37 -4.72 -23.54
C ILE A 245 -0.19 -6.23 -23.71
N ALA A 246 -1.26 -7.02 -23.60
CA ALA A 246 -1.19 -8.48 -23.79
C ALA A 246 -0.72 -8.84 -25.20
N GLN A 247 -1.31 -8.22 -26.24
CA GLN A 247 -0.92 -8.42 -27.63
C GLN A 247 0.54 -8.06 -27.90
N ASN A 248 1.03 -6.95 -27.34
CA ASN A 248 2.42 -6.54 -27.48
C ASN A 248 3.38 -7.54 -26.82
N PHE A 249 3.04 -8.12 -25.67
CA PHE A 249 3.82 -9.21 -25.07
C PHE A 249 3.81 -10.48 -25.92
N GLU A 250 2.65 -10.87 -26.43
CA GLU A 250 2.49 -12.05 -27.29
C GLU A 250 3.28 -11.90 -28.60
N ALA A 251 3.33 -10.70 -29.18
CA ALA A 251 4.13 -10.41 -30.37
C ALA A 251 5.64 -10.63 -30.15
N LEU A 252 6.12 -10.54 -28.89
CA LEU A 252 7.49 -10.87 -28.50
C LEU A 252 7.65 -12.33 -28.03
N GLY A 253 6.64 -13.18 -28.20
CA GLY A 253 6.67 -14.58 -27.74
C GLY A 253 6.52 -14.74 -26.22
N ILE A 254 6.14 -13.69 -25.49
CA ILE A 254 5.93 -13.71 -24.04
C ILE A 254 4.45 -14.00 -23.76
N ARG A 255 4.18 -15.13 -23.08
CA ARG A 255 2.82 -15.57 -22.80
C ARG A 255 2.12 -14.64 -21.82
N ALA A 256 1.12 -13.91 -22.30
CA ALA A 256 0.38 -12.92 -21.57
C ALA A 256 -1.14 -13.19 -21.57
N LYS A 257 -1.86 -12.73 -20.54
CA LYS A 257 -3.33 -12.80 -20.49
C LYS A 257 -3.90 -11.57 -19.80
N ALA A 258 -4.82 -10.89 -20.48
CA ALA A 258 -5.63 -9.84 -19.89
C ALA A 258 -6.89 -10.41 -19.26
N VAL A 259 -7.24 -9.94 -18.05
CA VAL A 259 -8.47 -10.28 -17.31
C VAL A 259 -9.09 -9.02 -16.71
N SER A 260 -10.41 -8.98 -16.63
CA SER A 260 -11.16 -7.86 -16.08
C SER A 260 -12.41 -8.35 -15.35
N ALA A 261 -13.15 -7.46 -14.71
CA ALA A 261 -14.45 -7.79 -14.10
C ALA A 261 -15.46 -8.36 -15.11
N LYS A 262 -15.31 -8.04 -16.40
CA LYS A 262 -16.17 -8.57 -17.50
C LYS A 262 -15.75 -9.97 -17.96
N THR A 263 -14.57 -10.46 -17.55
CA THR A 263 -14.10 -11.80 -17.91
C THR A 263 -14.88 -12.84 -17.10
N PRO A 264 -15.45 -13.89 -17.73
CA PRO A 264 -16.14 -14.95 -17.01
C PRO A 264 -15.31 -15.58 -15.89
N ALA A 265 -15.92 -15.95 -14.78
CA ALA A 265 -15.21 -16.44 -13.59
C ALA A 265 -14.30 -17.63 -13.88
N HIS A 266 -14.80 -18.63 -14.62
CA HIS A 266 -14.00 -19.81 -15.00
C HIS A 266 -12.76 -19.48 -15.83
N VAL A 267 -12.83 -18.46 -16.70
CA VAL A 267 -11.69 -17.97 -17.51
C VAL A 267 -10.68 -17.24 -16.62
N ARG A 268 -11.15 -16.48 -15.64
CA ARG A 268 -10.28 -15.83 -14.65
C ARG A 268 -9.54 -16.86 -13.82
N ASP A 269 -10.25 -17.87 -13.32
CA ASP A 269 -9.69 -18.93 -12.49
C ASP A 269 -8.65 -19.76 -13.27
N ASP A 270 -8.93 -20.07 -14.54
CA ASP A 270 -7.97 -20.72 -15.43
C ASP A 270 -6.71 -19.86 -15.64
N ALA A 271 -6.88 -18.57 -15.94
CA ALA A 271 -5.76 -17.65 -16.12
C ALA A 271 -4.86 -17.60 -14.89
N VAL A 272 -5.46 -17.59 -13.69
CA VAL A 272 -4.71 -17.59 -12.42
C VAL A 272 -4.01 -18.92 -12.17
N LYS A 273 -4.68 -20.05 -12.41
CA LYS A 273 -4.05 -21.39 -12.30
C LYS A 273 -2.86 -21.49 -13.24
N ARG A 274 -2.99 -21.06 -14.47
CA ARG A 274 -1.94 -21.05 -15.48
C ARG A 274 -0.79 -20.09 -15.14
N PHE A 275 -1.10 -18.92 -14.55
CA PHE A 275 -0.10 -18.01 -14.04
C PHE A 275 0.67 -18.62 -12.85
N LYS A 276 -0.02 -19.26 -11.91
CA LYS A 276 0.60 -20.00 -10.79
C LYS A 276 1.52 -21.11 -11.30
N ALA A 277 1.09 -21.84 -12.32
CA ALA A 277 1.87 -22.90 -12.96
C ALA A 277 3.03 -22.39 -13.85
N GLY A 278 3.14 -21.07 -14.09
CA GLY A 278 4.15 -20.48 -14.97
C GLY A 278 3.88 -20.67 -16.47
N THR A 279 2.72 -21.20 -16.87
CA THR A 279 2.31 -21.30 -18.28
C THR A 279 1.82 -19.98 -18.86
N ILE A 280 1.40 -19.02 -18.04
CA ILE A 280 1.25 -17.60 -18.33
C ILE A 280 2.33 -16.87 -17.54
N GLN A 281 3.08 -16.00 -18.19
CA GLN A 281 4.17 -15.23 -17.59
C GLN A 281 3.70 -13.84 -17.14
N ILE A 282 2.82 -13.22 -17.92
CA ILE A 282 2.29 -11.89 -17.64
C ILE A 282 0.78 -11.97 -17.47
N LEU A 283 0.31 -11.52 -16.31
CA LEU A 283 -1.11 -11.40 -16.01
C LEU A 283 -1.48 -9.92 -15.95
N ILE A 284 -2.26 -9.44 -16.93
CA ILE A 284 -2.69 -8.05 -17.00
C ILE A 284 -4.09 -7.94 -16.44
N ASN A 285 -4.31 -7.01 -15.53
CA ASN A 285 -5.59 -6.89 -14.87
C ASN A 285 -6.13 -5.45 -14.89
N VAL A 286 -7.47 -5.37 -14.89
CA VAL A 286 -8.21 -4.12 -14.73
C VAL A 286 -9.17 -4.28 -13.55
N ASP A 287 -8.91 -3.56 -12.46
CA ASP A 287 -9.72 -3.44 -11.24
C ASP A 287 -10.09 -4.76 -10.51
N LEU A 288 -9.39 -5.88 -10.80
CA LEU A 288 -9.68 -7.18 -10.19
C LEU A 288 -8.77 -7.56 -9.03
N PHE A 289 -7.45 -7.37 -9.20
CA PHE A 289 -6.44 -7.92 -8.29
C PHE A 289 -6.04 -6.95 -7.17
N GLY A 290 -6.86 -5.92 -6.92
CA GLY A 290 -6.69 -5.03 -5.77
C GLY A 290 -6.95 -5.78 -4.46
N GLU A 291 -8.19 -6.20 -4.23
CA GLU A 291 -8.64 -6.77 -2.96
C GLU A 291 -8.97 -8.26 -3.11
N GLY A 292 -8.51 -9.06 -2.14
CA GLY A 292 -8.98 -10.42 -1.94
C GLY A 292 -8.52 -11.46 -2.94
N PHE A 293 -7.71 -11.10 -3.93
CA PHE A 293 -7.25 -12.07 -4.91
C PHE A 293 -5.87 -12.63 -4.52
N ASP A 294 -5.81 -13.94 -4.26
CA ASP A 294 -4.57 -14.60 -3.91
C ASP A 294 -3.77 -15.03 -5.14
N VAL A 295 -2.81 -14.20 -5.55
CA VAL A 295 -1.80 -14.57 -6.55
C VAL A 295 -0.43 -14.63 -5.86
N PRO A 296 -0.05 -15.79 -5.34
CA PRO A 296 1.15 -15.90 -4.48
C PRO A 296 2.47 -15.75 -5.23
N ALA A 297 2.50 -16.03 -6.52
CA ALA A 297 3.74 -16.18 -7.29
C ALA A 297 4.03 -14.98 -8.20
N CYS A 298 4.02 -13.78 -7.66
CA CYS A 298 4.36 -12.57 -8.39
C CYS A 298 5.77 -12.10 -8.01
N GLU A 299 6.67 -12.05 -8.98
CA GLU A 299 8.01 -11.49 -8.81
C GLU A 299 8.05 -10.01 -9.15
N VAL A 300 7.20 -9.58 -10.08
CA VAL A 300 7.18 -8.23 -10.61
C VAL A 300 5.77 -7.66 -10.58
N VAL A 301 5.66 -6.43 -10.13
CA VAL A 301 4.44 -5.61 -10.25
C VAL A 301 4.74 -4.45 -11.19
N ILE A 302 3.90 -4.27 -12.21
CA ILE A 302 3.97 -3.16 -13.15
C ILE A 302 2.75 -2.28 -12.94
N MET A 303 2.99 -1.06 -12.44
CA MET A 303 1.95 -0.07 -12.21
C MET A 303 1.79 0.80 -13.46
N ALA A 304 0.84 0.45 -14.29
CA ALA A 304 0.44 1.23 -15.47
C ALA A 304 -0.91 1.96 -15.27
N ARG A 305 -1.42 1.99 -14.04
CA ARG A 305 -2.63 2.69 -13.62
C ARG A 305 -2.30 3.67 -12.50
N PRO A 306 -2.52 4.98 -12.69
CA PRO A 306 -2.40 5.94 -11.61
C PRO A 306 -3.51 5.70 -10.58
N THR A 307 -3.23 5.94 -9.31
CA THR A 307 -4.23 5.89 -8.27
C THR A 307 -4.04 7.01 -7.26
N ALA A 308 -5.14 7.63 -6.85
CA ALA A 308 -5.17 8.56 -5.73
C ALA A 308 -5.41 7.84 -4.39
N SER A 309 -5.79 6.55 -4.45
CA SER A 309 -6.05 5.72 -3.27
C SER A 309 -4.77 5.07 -2.77
N LEU A 310 -4.36 5.44 -1.55
CA LEU A 310 -3.23 4.80 -0.86
C LEU A 310 -3.46 3.29 -0.66
N ALA A 311 -4.69 2.88 -0.38
CA ALA A 311 -5.04 1.48 -0.20
C ALA A 311 -4.76 0.68 -1.48
N VAL A 312 -5.24 1.16 -2.63
CA VAL A 312 -5.00 0.53 -3.93
C VAL A 312 -3.51 0.45 -4.23
N PHE A 313 -2.76 1.54 -4.02
CA PHE A 313 -1.31 1.55 -4.22
C PHE A 313 -0.60 0.48 -3.37
N LEU A 314 -0.87 0.43 -2.07
CA LEU A 314 -0.23 -0.51 -1.16
C LEU A 314 -0.64 -1.97 -1.44
N GLN A 315 -1.87 -2.20 -1.86
CA GLN A 315 -2.32 -3.53 -2.26
C GLN A 315 -1.64 -4.01 -3.55
N GLN A 316 -1.48 -3.12 -4.55
CA GLN A 316 -0.73 -3.42 -5.78
C GLN A 316 0.73 -3.74 -5.46
N ALA A 317 1.42 -2.85 -4.76
CA ALA A 317 2.82 -3.03 -4.36
C ALA A 317 3.01 -4.32 -3.55
N GLY A 318 2.12 -4.58 -2.60
CA GLY A 318 2.15 -5.76 -1.74
C GLY A 318 2.15 -7.10 -2.49
N ARG A 319 1.71 -7.14 -3.76
CA ARG A 319 1.80 -8.37 -4.58
C ARG A 319 3.24 -8.75 -4.89
N ALA A 320 4.13 -7.77 -5.08
CA ALA A 320 5.56 -8.01 -5.29
C ALA A 320 6.30 -8.35 -3.98
N LEU A 321 5.72 -8.04 -2.82
CA LEU A 321 6.37 -8.27 -1.52
C LEU A 321 6.12 -9.67 -0.95
N ARG A 322 5.22 -10.48 -1.52
CA ARG A 322 4.95 -11.84 -1.03
C ARG A 322 6.15 -12.75 -1.23
N THR A 323 6.44 -13.55 -0.21
CA THR A 323 7.51 -14.55 -0.25
C THR A 323 7.18 -15.67 -1.23
N MET A 324 8.21 -16.22 -1.87
CA MET A 324 8.15 -17.37 -2.75
C MET A 324 9.51 -18.07 -2.75
N LEU A 325 9.51 -19.39 -2.89
CA LEU A 325 10.75 -20.17 -2.98
C LEU A 325 11.64 -19.65 -4.12
N GLY A 326 12.89 -19.35 -3.81
CA GLY A 326 13.88 -18.82 -4.76
C GLY A 326 13.76 -17.31 -5.05
N LYS A 327 12.77 -16.60 -4.50
CA LYS A 327 12.64 -15.17 -4.66
C LYS A 327 13.39 -14.44 -3.55
N THR A 328 14.39 -13.66 -3.91
CA THR A 328 15.16 -12.82 -3.00
C THR A 328 14.59 -11.40 -2.88
N HIS A 329 14.14 -10.83 -3.99
CA HIS A 329 13.56 -9.48 -4.08
C HIS A 329 12.35 -9.45 -5.00
N GLY A 330 11.37 -8.60 -4.65
CA GLY A 330 10.31 -8.18 -5.56
C GLY A 330 10.79 -7.03 -6.44
N LEU A 331 10.19 -6.84 -7.60
CA LEU A 331 10.44 -5.67 -8.45
C LEU A 331 9.13 -4.91 -8.67
N ILE A 332 9.16 -3.60 -8.45
CA ILE A 332 8.04 -2.70 -8.75
C ILE A 332 8.47 -1.75 -9.85
N ILE A 333 7.73 -1.75 -10.96
CA ILE A 333 7.93 -0.83 -12.09
C ILE A 333 6.75 0.14 -12.11
N ASP A 334 6.98 1.39 -11.72
CA ASP A 334 5.94 2.41 -11.60
C ASP A 334 5.97 3.39 -12.77
N HIS A 335 5.19 3.10 -13.82
CA HIS A 335 5.09 3.91 -15.04
C HIS A 335 4.30 5.22 -14.86
N VAL A 336 3.57 5.36 -13.77
CA VAL A 336 2.62 6.47 -13.56
C VAL A 336 2.98 7.33 -12.35
N SER A 337 4.20 7.14 -11.84
CA SER A 337 4.77 7.91 -10.72
C SER A 337 3.88 7.94 -9.45
N ASN A 338 3.20 6.84 -9.14
CA ASN A 338 2.41 6.72 -7.91
C ASN A 338 3.23 7.01 -6.65
N TYR A 339 4.55 6.71 -6.66
CA TYR A 339 5.45 6.98 -5.54
C TYR A 339 5.53 8.48 -5.17
N LYS A 340 5.37 9.39 -6.15
CA LYS A 340 5.39 10.85 -5.86
C LYS A 340 4.23 11.25 -4.96
N ARG A 341 3.06 10.59 -5.11
CA ARG A 341 1.86 10.88 -4.33
C ARG A 341 1.85 10.14 -3.01
N HIS A 342 2.24 8.87 -3.00
CA HIS A 342 2.06 7.98 -1.87
C HIS A 342 3.34 7.72 -1.07
N GLY A 343 4.51 8.09 -1.59
CA GLY A 343 5.80 7.61 -1.10
C GLY A 343 6.00 6.13 -1.43
N PHE A 344 7.05 5.54 -0.92
CA PHE A 344 7.33 4.12 -1.10
C PHE A 344 6.38 3.23 -0.27
N PRO A 345 6.17 1.95 -0.67
CA PRO A 345 5.28 1.04 0.04
C PRO A 345 5.60 0.87 1.52
N ASP A 346 6.86 0.93 1.89
CA ASP A 346 7.38 0.75 3.25
C ASP A 346 7.59 2.05 4.03
N ARG A 347 7.19 3.21 3.45
CA ARG A 347 7.20 4.49 4.17
C ARG A 347 6.39 4.35 5.46
N SER A 348 6.92 4.86 6.56
CA SER A 348 6.19 4.95 7.83
C SER A 348 4.93 5.80 7.67
N ARG A 349 3.83 5.34 8.26
CA ARG A 349 2.53 6.00 8.18
C ARG A 349 1.88 6.03 9.55
N PHE A 350 1.35 7.19 9.90
CA PHE A 350 0.51 7.31 11.08
C PHE A 350 -0.94 6.97 10.71
N TRP A 351 -1.53 6.05 11.46
CA TRP A 351 -2.89 5.61 11.25
C TRP A 351 -3.80 6.13 12.37
N THR A 352 -5.01 6.51 12.02
CA THR A 352 -6.04 6.96 12.96
C THR A 352 -7.42 6.46 12.52
N LEU A 353 -8.33 6.37 13.49
CA LEU A 353 -9.74 6.05 13.23
C LEU A 353 -10.57 7.30 12.90
N ASP A 354 -9.97 8.49 12.98
CA ASP A 354 -10.65 9.76 12.79
C ASP A 354 -11.05 9.99 11.32
N ARG A 355 -12.03 10.87 11.15
CA ARG A 355 -12.34 11.44 9.85
C ARG A 355 -11.16 12.28 9.37
N ARG A 356 -10.73 12.04 8.15
CA ARG A 356 -9.85 13.01 7.51
C ARG A 356 -10.67 14.26 7.20
N THR A 357 -10.30 15.39 7.77
CA THR A 357 -10.78 16.67 7.28
C THR A 357 -10.57 16.70 5.78
N LYS A 358 -11.64 16.93 4.99
CA LYS A 358 -11.49 17.18 3.55
C LYS A 358 -10.31 18.13 3.43
N ARG A 359 -9.26 17.69 2.76
CA ARG A 359 -8.22 18.63 2.37
C ARG A 359 -8.96 19.71 1.60
N GLU A 360 -9.20 20.85 2.21
CA GLU A 360 -9.27 22.10 1.46
C GLU A 360 -8.13 21.96 0.48
N LYS A 361 -8.35 22.31 -0.81
CA LYS A 361 -7.27 22.27 -1.81
C LYS A 361 -6.03 22.77 -1.10
N LYS A 362 -5.22 21.84 -0.58
CA LYS A 362 -4.00 22.27 0.07
C LYS A 362 -3.28 23.07 -1.01
N PRO A 363 -3.01 24.35 -0.81
CA PRO A 363 -1.89 24.92 -1.51
C PRO A 363 -0.79 23.87 -1.34
N LYS A 364 -0.06 23.53 -2.43
CA LYS A 364 1.07 22.58 -2.40
C LYS A 364 1.71 22.69 -1.04
N ASP A 365 1.74 21.59 -0.28
CA ASP A 365 2.23 21.61 1.10
C ASP A 365 3.54 22.40 1.05
N PRO A 366 3.64 23.58 1.67
CA PRO A 366 4.85 24.39 1.55
C PRO A 366 6.08 23.62 2.04
N ASP A 367 5.86 22.55 2.81
CA ASP A 367 6.91 21.64 3.29
C ASP A 367 7.14 20.44 2.36
N GLU A 368 6.39 20.32 1.23
CA GLU A 368 6.60 19.27 0.25
C GLU A 368 7.77 19.65 -0.67
N ILE A 369 8.95 19.17 -0.33
CA ILE A 369 10.17 19.36 -1.13
C ILE A 369 10.03 18.56 -2.42
N GLU A 370 9.99 19.24 -3.56
CA GLU A 370 10.01 18.58 -4.86
C GLU A 370 11.36 17.86 -5.04
N LEU A 371 11.33 16.55 -4.99
CA LEU A 371 12.49 15.70 -5.28
C LEU A 371 12.59 15.44 -6.78
N ARG A 372 13.82 15.41 -7.30
CA ARG A 372 14.15 14.80 -8.60
C ARG A 372 15.15 13.67 -8.39
N VAL A 373 15.07 12.65 -9.24
CA VAL A 373 16.06 11.58 -9.26
C VAL A 373 17.15 11.96 -10.26
N CYS A 374 18.40 11.90 -9.84
CA CYS A 374 19.53 12.18 -10.73
C CYS A 374 19.62 11.11 -11.83
N PRO A 375 19.70 11.47 -13.13
CA PRO A 375 19.80 10.49 -14.20
C PRO A 375 21.12 9.71 -14.21
N GLU A 376 22.19 10.28 -13.64
CA GLU A 376 23.51 9.66 -13.61
C GLU A 376 23.66 8.69 -12.44
N CYS A 377 23.47 9.18 -11.20
CA CYS A 377 23.67 8.36 -9.99
C CYS A 377 22.38 7.77 -9.40
N SER A 378 21.24 8.03 -10.02
CA SER A 378 19.91 7.57 -9.61
C SER A 378 19.51 7.94 -8.16
N ARG A 379 20.25 8.84 -7.50
CA ARG A 379 19.93 9.31 -6.16
C ARG A 379 18.93 10.46 -6.20
N PRO A 380 17.93 10.44 -5.32
CA PRO A 380 17.00 11.55 -5.20
C PRO A 380 17.69 12.74 -4.56
N HIS A 381 17.34 13.93 -5.01
CA HIS A 381 17.77 15.19 -4.44
C HIS A 381 16.73 16.26 -4.71
N GLU A 382 16.81 17.38 -4.02
CA GLU A 382 15.89 18.49 -4.24
C GLU A 382 15.97 19.01 -5.68
N ARG A 383 14.82 19.18 -6.30
CA ARG A 383 14.72 19.70 -7.66
C ARG A 383 15.29 21.12 -7.79
N ALA A 384 15.26 21.88 -6.70
CA ALA A 384 15.78 23.26 -6.65
C ALA A 384 17.30 23.36 -6.72
N LEU A 385 18.03 22.28 -6.43
CA LEU A 385 19.50 22.29 -6.46
C LEU A 385 20.02 22.42 -7.88
N PRO A 386 21.02 23.27 -8.13
CA PRO A 386 21.60 23.49 -9.46
C PRO A 386 22.37 22.27 -9.98
N ALA A 387 22.88 21.44 -9.09
CA ALA A 387 23.58 20.20 -9.41
C ALA A 387 23.20 19.08 -8.43
N CYS A 388 23.38 17.84 -8.84
CA CYS A 388 23.23 16.69 -7.95
C CYS A 388 24.29 16.75 -6.82
N PRO A 389 23.91 16.79 -5.54
CA PRO A 389 24.86 16.89 -4.44
C PRO A 389 25.72 15.62 -4.27
N HIS A 390 25.32 14.50 -4.91
CA HIS A 390 26.01 13.22 -4.77
C HIS A 390 27.03 12.95 -5.86
N CYS A 391 26.82 13.44 -7.09
CA CYS A 391 27.71 13.16 -8.23
C CYS A 391 28.08 14.39 -9.06
N GLY A 392 27.59 15.59 -8.70
CA GLY A 392 27.87 16.82 -9.41
C GLY A 392 27.12 16.98 -10.76
N TRP A 393 26.25 16.05 -11.14
CA TRP A 393 25.48 16.16 -12.38
C TRP A 393 24.64 17.45 -12.36
N VAL A 394 24.76 18.24 -13.44
CA VAL A 394 24.01 19.48 -13.64
C VAL A 394 22.89 19.22 -14.63
N PRO A 395 21.63 19.55 -14.30
CA PRO A 395 20.53 19.44 -15.25
C PRO A 395 20.75 20.40 -16.41
N VAL A 396 20.69 19.90 -17.62
CA VAL A 396 20.66 20.75 -18.81
C VAL A 396 19.31 21.45 -18.84
N VAL A 397 19.29 22.75 -18.57
CA VAL A 397 18.11 23.58 -18.76
C VAL A 397 17.99 23.84 -20.24
N SER A 398 17.25 23.01 -20.97
CA SER A 398 16.88 23.32 -22.34
C SER A 398 15.90 24.50 -22.33
N PRO A 399 16.08 25.50 -23.22
CA PRO A 399 15.04 26.50 -23.44
C PRO A 399 13.73 25.79 -23.79
N ARG A 400 12.61 26.30 -23.28
CA ARG A 400 11.28 25.79 -23.57
C ARG A 400 10.96 25.96 -25.06
N GLU A 401 11.50 25.14 -25.90
CA GLU A 401 10.94 24.91 -27.22
C GLU A 401 9.82 23.88 -27.08
N ARG A 402 8.59 24.33 -27.32
CA ARG A 402 7.42 23.50 -27.50
C ARG A 402 7.54 22.75 -28.83
N SER A 403 8.40 21.74 -28.92
CA SER A 403 8.30 20.75 -29.94
C SER A 403 7.83 19.45 -29.32
N LEU A 404 6.77 18.90 -29.87
CA LEU A 404 6.26 17.56 -29.61
C LEU A 404 7.25 16.54 -30.20
N GLU A 405 8.47 16.51 -29.71
CA GLU A 405 9.41 15.45 -30.06
C GLU A 405 9.29 14.30 -29.05
N ALA A 406 9.21 13.13 -29.60
CA ALA A 406 9.15 11.88 -28.91
C ALA A 406 10.39 11.70 -28.01
N VAL A 407 10.22 11.86 -26.71
CA VAL A 407 11.28 11.58 -25.75
C VAL A 407 11.26 10.08 -25.46
N ASP A 408 12.33 9.38 -25.78
CA ASP A 408 12.56 8.02 -25.28
C ASP A 408 12.55 8.08 -23.74
N GLY A 409 11.53 7.47 -23.16
CA GLY A 409 11.37 7.44 -21.70
C GLY A 409 12.32 6.44 -21.09
N ASP A 410 13.50 6.88 -20.64
CA ASP A 410 14.40 6.03 -19.88
C ASP A 410 13.89 5.79 -18.46
N LEU A 411 13.89 4.52 -18.03
CA LEU A 411 13.66 4.11 -16.65
C LEU A 411 14.89 4.42 -15.81
N LEU A 412 14.66 5.01 -14.62
CA LEU A 412 15.69 5.15 -13.61
C LEU A 412 15.53 4.05 -12.57
N LEU A 413 16.55 3.21 -12.45
CA LEU A 413 16.65 2.27 -11.36
C LEU A 413 17.10 3.04 -10.10
N LEU A 414 16.26 3.06 -9.09
CA LEU A 414 16.67 3.53 -7.76
C LEU A 414 17.51 2.43 -7.12
N ASP A 415 18.81 2.66 -6.99
CA ASP A 415 19.68 1.72 -6.32
C ASP A 415 19.27 1.51 -4.84
N ARG A 416 19.73 0.40 -4.27
CA ARG A 416 19.37 0.02 -2.90
C ARG A 416 19.80 1.05 -1.87
N ALA A 417 20.96 1.66 -2.05
CA ALA A 417 21.46 2.69 -1.14
C ALA A 417 20.59 3.96 -1.19
N THR A 418 20.12 4.32 -2.38
CA THR A 418 19.17 5.42 -2.58
C THR A 418 17.82 5.15 -1.93
N LEU A 419 17.29 3.94 -2.09
CA LEU A 419 16.06 3.50 -1.41
C LEU A 419 16.24 3.53 0.11
N GLU A 420 17.34 3.03 0.61
CA GLU A 420 17.66 3.05 2.05
C GLU A 420 17.81 4.47 2.59
N ALA A 421 18.45 5.37 1.86
CA ALA A 421 18.58 6.77 2.25
C ALA A 421 17.22 7.49 2.28
N MET A 422 16.35 7.25 1.28
CA MET A 422 14.99 7.80 1.26
C MET A 422 14.12 7.23 2.40
N ARG A 423 14.30 5.96 2.74
CA ARG A 423 13.63 5.30 3.87
C ARG A 423 14.11 5.87 5.20
N ALA A 424 15.43 5.96 5.38
CA ALA A 424 16.04 6.52 6.61
C ALA A 424 15.64 7.98 6.85
N ALA A 425 15.53 8.78 5.81
CA ALA A 425 15.06 10.17 5.89
C ALA A 425 13.57 10.29 6.27
N ALA A 426 12.77 9.23 6.04
CA ALA A 426 11.33 9.21 6.32
C ALA A 426 10.97 8.58 7.67
N GLU A 427 11.89 7.88 8.35
CA GLU A 427 11.62 7.13 9.58
C GLU A 427 12.20 7.79 10.83
N ILE A 428 11.34 8.26 11.71
CA ILE A 428 11.64 8.46 13.11
C ILE A 428 11.22 7.19 13.85
N GLU A 429 12.16 6.31 14.14
CA GLU A 429 11.90 5.12 14.96
C GLU A 429 11.38 5.54 16.33
N SER A 430 10.29 4.92 16.80
CA SER A 430 9.70 5.30 18.09
C SER A 430 10.67 5.00 19.25
N PRO A 431 10.71 5.83 20.32
CA PRO A 431 11.56 5.55 21.47
C PRO A 431 11.31 4.19 22.10
N ALA A 432 10.05 3.72 22.10
CA ALA A 432 9.68 2.42 22.63
C ALA A 432 10.25 1.25 21.78
N SER A 433 10.23 1.37 20.45
CA SER A 433 10.83 0.39 19.55
C SER A 433 12.34 0.29 19.74
N VAL A 434 13.03 1.43 19.81
CA VAL A 434 14.47 1.47 20.08
C VAL A 434 14.79 0.85 21.43
N GLN A 435 14.00 1.17 22.46
CA GLN A 435 14.17 0.60 23.81
C GLN A 435 14.04 -0.93 23.77
N GLN A 436 12.99 -1.45 23.14
CA GLN A 436 12.74 -2.88 23.08
C GLN A 436 13.88 -3.62 22.37
N ARG A 437 14.31 -3.12 21.22
CA ARG A 437 15.42 -3.68 20.45
C ARG A 437 16.72 -3.70 21.23
N VAL A 438 17.08 -2.58 21.87
CA VAL A 438 18.33 -2.48 22.64
C VAL A 438 18.26 -3.27 23.94
N THR A 439 17.10 -3.31 24.59
CA THR A 439 16.90 -4.15 25.78
C THR A 439 17.12 -5.63 25.47
N HIS A 440 16.63 -6.10 24.32
CA HIS A 440 16.82 -7.49 23.87
C HIS A 440 18.31 -7.79 23.58
N ALA A 441 19.03 -6.84 23.00
CA ALA A 441 20.42 -7.03 22.59
C ALA A 441 21.45 -6.79 23.72
N ALA A 442 21.20 -5.84 24.63
CA ALA A 442 22.20 -5.33 25.58
C ALA A 442 21.66 -5.09 27.01
N GLY A 443 20.43 -5.55 27.30
CA GLY A 443 19.83 -5.50 28.62
C GLY A 443 19.05 -4.21 28.95
N PRO A 444 18.29 -4.22 30.10
CA PRO A 444 17.33 -3.14 30.44
C PRO A 444 17.94 -1.76 30.64
N ILE A 445 19.16 -1.68 31.21
CA ILE A 445 19.82 -0.40 31.46
C ILE A 445 20.21 0.27 30.14
N ALA A 446 20.76 -0.52 29.19
CA ALA A 446 21.09 -0.05 27.85
C ALA A 446 19.83 0.37 27.07
N GLY A 447 18.71 -0.38 27.21
CA GLY A 447 17.43 -0.06 26.62
C GLY A 447 16.88 1.28 27.12
N LYS A 448 16.92 1.55 28.43
CA LYS A 448 16.49 2.84 28.98
C LYS A 448 17.34 4.00 28.49
N GLY A 449 18.65 3.80 28.41
CA GLY A 449 19.58 4.81 27.84
C GLY A 449 19.29 5.07 26.36
N ALA A 450 18.98 4.04 25.59
CA ALA A 450 18.62 4.17 24.17
C ALA A 450 17.27 4.89 23.99
N PHE A 451 16.28 4.62 24.83
CA PHE A 451 15.00 5.34 24.86
C PHE A 451 15.22 6.84 25.05
N ASN A 452 15.97 7.25 26.07
CA ASN A 452 16.22 8.67 26.36
C ASN A 452 16.93 9.36 25.19
N ARG A 453 17.99 8.72 24.64
CA ARG A 453 18.69 9.28 23.47
C ARG A 453 17.77 9.44 22.24
N GLN A 454 16.83 8.52 22.05
CA GLN A 454 15.88 8.63 20.93
C GLN A 454 14.84 9.72 21.17
N VAL A 455 14.36 9.90 22.41
CA VAL A 455 13.51 11.06 22.78
C VAL A 455 14.24 12.38 22.50
N GLU A 456 15.47 12.52 22.97
CA GLU A 456 16.28 13.71 22.73
C GLU A 456 16.53 13.96 21.23
N ARG A 457 16.73 12.89 20.44
CA ARG A 457 16.87 13.00 18.98
C ARG A 457 15.59 13.51 18.32
N ILE A 458 14.42 13.00 18.73
CA ILE A 458 13.12 13.44 18.22
C ILE A 458 12.86 14.91 18.59
N GLU A 459 13.18 15.32 19.79
CA GLU A 459 13.04 16.70 20.24
C GLU A 459 13.96 17.63 19.43
N MET A 460 15.19 17.22 19.20
CA MET A 460 16.14 17.99 18.39
C MET A 460 15.70 18.09 16.92
N GLN A 461 15.14 17.01 16.38
CA GLN A 461 14.62 17.01 15.00
C GLN A 461 13.41 17.94 14.87
N ARG A 462 12.50 17.96 15.85
CA ARG A 462 11.39 18.92 15.90
C ARG A 462 11.90 20.37 15.97
N ARG A 463 12.87 20.64 16.86
CA ARG A 463 13.49 21.97 16.96
C ARG A 463 14.10 22.42 15.63
N LEU A 464 14.80 21.52 14.94
CA LEU A 464 15.37 21.79 13.62
C LEU A 464 14.28 22.04 12.57
N ASP A 465 13.23 21.23 12.54
CA ASP A 465 12.10 21.41 11.63
C ASP A 465 11.39 22.75 11.87
N ASP A 466 11.19 23.15 13.13
CA ASP A 466 10.61 24.46 13.50
C ASP A 466 11.53 25.61 13.07
N ALA A 467 12.84 25.49 13.27
CA ALA A 467 13.80 26.51 12.84
C ALA A 467 13.79 26.67 11.30
N ILE A 468 13.78 25.57 10.56
CA ILE A 468 13.69 25.59 9.09
C ILE A 468 12.37 26.20 8.63
N ALA A 469 11.24 25.84 9.26
CA ALA A 469 9.92 26.37 8.93
C ALA A 469 9.83 27.88 9.18
N HIS A 470 10.35 28.36 10.30
CA HIS A 470 10.44 29.78 10.62
C HIS A 470 11.29 30.55 9.61
N TRP A 471 12.48 30.02 9.31
CA TRP A 471 13.35 30.62 8.31
C TRP A 471 12.67 30.70 6.93
N ALA A 472 12.03 29.63 6.49
CA ALA A 472 11.27 29.60 5.23
C ALA A 472 10.11 30.60 5.24
N GLY A 473 9.40 30.74 6.38
CA GLY A 473 8.34 31.74 6.56
C GLY A 473 8.85 33.19 6.38
N ARG A 474 10.03 33.51 6.92
CA ARG A 474 10.66 34.83 6.71
C ARG A 474 11.07 35.08 5.26
N GLU A 475 11.56 34.06 4.57
CA GLU A 475 11.92 34.19 3.16
C GLU A 475 10.67 34.43 2.29
N ARG A 476 9.54 33.77 2.62
CA ARG A 476 8.24 34.04 1.99
C ARG A 476 7.74 35.45 2.26
N ALA A 477 7.86 35.93 3.49
CA ALA A 477 7.48 37.31 3.84
C ALA A 477 8.30 38.38 3.06
N ARG A 478 9.49 37.99 2.57
CA ARG A 478 10.32 38.81 1.68
C ARG A 478 9.96 38.66 0.19
N GLY A 479 8.83 37.98 -0.12
CA GLY A 479 8.32 37.79 -1.48
C GLY A 479 9.03 36.69 -2.27
N ARG A 480 9.80 35.80 -1.61
CA ARG A 480 10.50 34.70 -2.28
C ARG A 480 9.62 33.46 -2.41
N SER A 481 9.76 32.75 -3.52
CA SER A 481 9.14 31.44 -3.69
C SER A 481 9.76 30.38 -2.77
N ASP A 482 9.03 29.30 -2.50
CA ASP A 482 9.55 28.21 -1.67
C ASP A 482 10.81 27.58 -2.28
N ASN A 483 10.86 27.43 -3.60
CA ASN A 483 12.05 26.92 -4.31
C ASN A 483 13.28 27.82 -4.14
N GLU A 484 13.09 29.13 -4.17
CA GLU A 484 14.18 30.08 -3.91
C GLU A 484 14.63 30.04 -2.44
N SER A 485 13.68 29.88 -1.52
CA SER A 485 13.95 29.77 -0.09
C SER A 485 14.78 28.51 0.21
N TYR A 486 14.38 27.36 -0.29
CA TYR A 486 15.14 26.11 -0.11
C TYR A 486 16.52 26.12 -0.78
N ARG A 487 16.63 26.72 -1.98
CA ARG A 487 17.93 26.93 -2.64
C ARG A 487 18.85 27.79 -1.78
N ARG A 488 18.34 28.87 -1.20
CA ARG A 488 19.12 29.71 -0.28
C ARG A 488 19.51 28.99 0.98
N PHE A 489 18.61 28.16 1.53
CA PHE A 489 18.92 27.33 2.68
C PHE A 489 20.16 26.47 2.41
N TYR A 490 20.17 25.72 1.29
CA TYR A 490 21.33 24.94 0.90
C TYR A 490 22.60 25.78 0.68
N LEU A 491 22.49 26.89 -0.05
CA LEU A 491 23.63 27.76 -0.32
C LEU A 491 24.22 28.38 0.97
N THR A 492 23.41 28.54 1.99
CA THR A 492 23.82 29.17 3.26
C THR A 492 24.28 28.12 4.28
N THR A 493 23.68 26.93 4.31
CA THR A 493 24.00 25.87 5.27
C THR A 493 24.96 24.82 4.72
N GLY A 494 25.07 24.69 3.39
CA GLY A 494 25.77 23.58 2.74
C GLY A 494 25.03 22.23 2.80
N VAL A 495 23.82 22.21 3.41
CA VAL A 495 23.02 21.00 3.64
C VAL A 495 21.61 21.23 3.10
N ASP A 496 21.08 20.28 2.34
CA ASP A 496 19.67 20.34 1.95
C ASP A 496 18.75 19.90 3.10
N VAL A 497 17.48 20.31 3.04
CA VAL A 497 16.52 20.08 4.13
C VAL A 497 16.29 18.59 4.42
N MET A 498 16.41 17.71 3.42
CA MET A 498 16.25 16.26 3.62
C MET A 498 17.48 15.67 4.32
N THR A 499 18.67 16.07 3.89
CA THR A 499 19.92 15.70 4.55
C THR A 499 19.98 16.25 5.98
N ALA A 500 19.50 17.47 6.21
CA ALA A 500 19.41 18.08 7.54
C ALA A 500 18.66 17.20 8.54
N ARG A 501 17.57 16.55 8.11
CA ARG A 501 16.76 15.62 8.93
C ARG A 501 17.46 14.29 9.23
N SER A 502 18.47 13.92 8.48
CA SER A 502 19.23 12.66 8.66
C SER A 502 20.56 12.85 9.41
N LEU A 503 20.90 14.09 9.77
CA LEU A 503 22.12 14.41 10.51
C LEU A 503 22.16 13.73 11.89
N SER A 504 23.36 13.64 12.45
CA SER A 504 23.54 13.28 13.86
C SER A 504 22.93 14.35 14.77
N ARG A 505 22.60 13.99 16.02
CA ARG A 505 22.04 14.92 16.99
C ARG A 505 22.88 16.20 17.13
N GLU A 506 24.19 16.05 17.24
CA GLU A 506 25.10 17.20 17.40
C GLU A 506 25.14 18.10 16.18
N GLU A 507 25.05 17.51 14.97
CA GLU A 507 25.01 18.28 13.73
C GLU A 507 23.66 18.99 13.58
N MET A 508 22.53 18.32 13.94
CA MET A 508 21.21 18.95 13.96
C MET A 508 21.16 20.14 14.92
N GLU A 509 21.77 20.01 16.12
CA GLU A 509 21.84 21.08 17.11
C GLU A 509 22.63 22.28 16.58
N LYS A 510 23.81 22.05 16.00
CA LYS A 510 24.61 23.09 15.37
C LYS A 510 23.86 23.82 14.27
N LEU A 511 23.18 23.05 13.41
CA LEU A 511 22.42 23.61 12.31
C LEU A 511 21.20 24.41 12.81
N ALA A 512 20.47 23.91 13.81
CA ALA A 512 19.34 24.63 14.40
C ALA A 512 19.78 25.98 15.01
N VAL A 513 20.86 25.97 15.81
CA VAL A 513 21.46 27.20 16.40
C VAL A 513 21.89 28.17 15.30
N GLN A 514 22.50 27.67 14.23
CA GLN A 514 22.93 28.50 13.11
C GLN A 514 21.72 29.18 12.43
N ILE A 515 20.63 28.44 12.18
CA ILE A 515 19.42 28.97 11.58
C ILE A 515 18.73 29.98 12.52
N GLU A 516 18.61 29.65 13.79
CA GLU A 516 18.05 30.53 14.83
C GLU A 516 18.84 31.84 14.93
N GLY A 517 20.19 31.79 14.82
CA GLY A 517 21.06 32.96 14.80
C GLY A 517 20.83 33.90 13.61
N TRP A 518 20.36 33.41 12.49
CA TRP A 518 19.98 34.27 11.35
C TRP A 518 18.60 34.92 11.51
N MET A 519 17.83 34.47 12.49
CA MET A 519 16.50 34.96 12.75
C MET A 519 16.46 36.11 13.77
N GLN A 520 17.52 36.26 14.56
CA GLN A 520 17.77 37.43 15.42
C GLN A 520 18.30 38.61 14.61
#